data_5bc8b018f6290661c2d778eabf90837f
#
_entry.id   5bc8b018f6290661c2d778eabf90837f
#
_cell.length_a   1.000
_cell.length_b   1.000
_cell.length_c   1.000
_cell.angle_alpha   90.00
_cell.angle_beta   90.00
_cell.angle_gamma   90.00
#
_symmetry.space_group_name_H-M   'P 1'
#
loop_
_entity.id
_entity.type
_entity.pdbx_description
1 polymer ?
#
loop_
_entity_poly.entity_id
_entity_poly.type
_entity_poly.pdbx_seq_one_letter_code
_entity_poly.pdbx_strand_id
1 'polypeptide(L)'
;MRRRTFLAGLGFAALQLVGCAAKLQTTPDYVLTYADNQPAGYPTTQGAQYFADLVQQQTGGKVVIQVKANGEYGSEQQVWEQLAIGGVDFARVSLSVATDDLPRLNVLLLPYLYRDADHMWRVLDGSIGAEFLQDFTAQGRVGLSWYDAGARSFYARQPVRSLKDLQGKTIRVQNSQIVIDMIRLLGAVPETTAYSDVYSALETGQIDAAENNWPAYYSMEHYKVARYYMADEHSRVPEVQLASSRTWDALPEEYRQTLQACARASAQYERQLWAQEETAARKAALAGGCRKLPLPEEEMQNFRQLVQPLYRKYCADYLPLVEEIQAE
;
A
#
# COMPACT_ATOMS: atom_id res chain seq x y z
N MET A 1 87.96 9.26 29.98
CA MET A 1 87.63 8.32 28.87
C MET A 1 86.14 7.99 28.87
N ARG A 2 85.41 8.62 28.01
CA ARG A 2 83.93 8.38 27.88
C ARG A 2 83.65 7.91 26.44
N ARG A 3 83.19 6.67 26.30
CA ARG A 3 82.72 6.10 25.01
C ARG A 3 81.33 6.64 24.69
N ARG A 4 81.20 7.22 23.54
CA ARG A 4 79.92 7.61 22.97
C ARG A 4 79.43 6.45 22.07
N THR A 5 78.30 5.88 22.42
CA THR A 5 77.55 4.90 21.60
C THR A 5 76.59 5.64 20.67
N PHE A 6 76.73 5.42 19.37
CA PHE A 6 75.76 5.91 18.36
C PHE A 6 74.63 4.86 18.22
N LEU A 7 73.43 5.32 18.45
CA LEU A 7 72.20 4.57 18.10
C LEU A 7 71.70 5.07 16.75
N ALA A 8 71.73 4.19 15.76
CA ALA A 8 71.09 4.42 14.46
C ALA A 8 69.59 4.14 14.57
N GLY A 9 68.74 5.15 14.39
CA GLY A 9 67.27 5.03 14.29
C GLY A 9 66.87 4.72 12.89
N LEU A 10 66.31 3.53 12.69
CA LEU A 10 65.59 3.14 11.46
C LEU A 10 64.20 3.75 11.51
N GLY A 11 64.00 4.78 10.69
CA GLY A 11 62.65 5.35 10.45
C GLY A 11 61.83 4.49 9.51
N PHE A 12 60.80 3.83 10.02
CA PHE A 12 59.76 3.21 9.21
C PHE A 12 58.81 4.30 8.70
N ALA A 13 58.90 4.65 7.41
CA ALA A 13 57.90 5.47 6.73
C ALA A 13 56.68 4.60 6.38
N ALA A 14 55.63 4.68 7.17
CA ALA A 14 54.32 4.12 6.82
C ALA A 14 53.68 4.98 5.74
N LEU A 15 53.70 4.51 4.49
CA LEU A 15 52.85 5.05 3.43
C LEU A 15 51.41 4.73 3.78
N GLN A 16 50.65 5.70 4.25
CA GLN A 16 49.21 5.63 4.29
C GLN A 16 48.68 5.85 2.87
N LEU A 17 48.31 4.77 2.18
CA LEU A 17 47.47 4.79 1.00
C LEU A 17 46.04 5.18 1.45
N VAL A 18 45.75 6.48 1.47
CA VAL A 18 44.40 7.00 1.53
C VAL A 18 43.81 6.74 0.15
N GLY A 19 43.18 5.57 -0.01
CA GLY A 19 42.34 5.27 -1.14
C GLY A 19 41.10 6.15 -1.09
N CYS A 20 41.16 7.35 -1.70
CA CYS A 20 39.96 8.07 -2.12
C CYS A 20 39.27 7.20 -3.16
N ALA A 21 38.30 6.37 -2.76
CA ALA A 21 37.32 5.87 -3.65
C ALA A 21 36.50 7.09 -4.13
N ALA A 22 36.94 7.72 -5.21
CA ALA A 22 36.12 8.65 -5.94
C ALA A 22 34.87 7.88 -6.32
N LYS A 23 33.71 8.18 -5.70
CA LYS A 23 32.42 7.80 -6.24
C LYS A 23 32.36 8.41 -7.63
N LEU A 24 32.61 7.60 -8.64
CA LEU A 24 32.31 7.95 -10.03
C LEU A 24 30.82 8.32 -10.00
N GLN A 25 30.52 9.61 -10.09
CA GLN A 25 29.17 10.08 -10.35
C GLN A 25 28.85 9.64 -11.79
N THR A 26 28.31 8.44 -11.92
CA THR A 26 27.78 8.00 -13.21
C THR A 26 26.59 8.87 -13.52
N THR A 27 26.59 9.52 -14.67
CA THR A 27 25.40 10.20 -15.19
C THR A 27 24.34 9.14 -15.39
N PRO A 28 23.14 9.27 -14.80
CA PRO A 28 22.09 8.28 -15.02
C PRO A 28 21.64 8.27 -16.48
N ASP A 29 21.42 7.08 -17.01
CA ASP A 29 20.85 6.90 -18.34
C ASP A 29 19.33 7.15 -18.31
N TYR A 30 18.70 6.85 -17.16
CA TYR A 30 17.27 7.02 -16.90
C TYR A 30 17.05 7.70 -15.56
N VAL A 31 16.22 8.76 -15.57
CA VAL A 31 15.71 9.42 -14.36
C VAL A 31 14.19 9.31 -14.43
N LEU A 32 13.64 8.49 -13.56
CA LEU A 32 12.24 8.07 -13.56
C LEU A 32 11.54 8.56 -12.29
N THR A 33 10.23 8.61 -12.31
CA THR A 33 9.39 9.07 -11.21
C THR A 33 8.60 7.91 -10.59
N TYR A 34 8.38 7.98 -9.29
CA TYR A 34 7.50 7.07 -8.55
C TYR A 34 6.50 7.89 -7.73
N ALA A 35 5.21 7.75 -7.97
CA ALA A 35 4.16 8.47 -7.27
C ALA A 35 3.56 7.65 -6.12
N ASP A 36 3.38 8.28 -4.97
CA ASP A 36 2.61 7.77 -3.84
C ASP A 36 1.80 8.92 -3.20
N ASN A 37 0.54 8.68 -2.86
CA ASN A 37 -0.29 9.68 -2.20
C ASN A 37 -0.08 9.74 -0.68
N GLN A 38 0.67 8.78 -0.11
CA GLN A 38 0.94 8.71 1.32
C GLN A 38 2.15 9.58 1.72
N PRO A 39 2.25 9.95 3.01
CA PRO A 39 3.42 10.67 3.53
C PRO A 39 4.72 9.86 3.40
N ALA A 40 5.86 10.55 3.31
CA ALA A 40 7.17 9.91 3.18
C ALA A 40 7.51 8.87 4.26
N GLY A 41 6.98 9.02 5.48
CA GLY A 41 7.16 8.07 6.58
C GLY A 41 6.20 6.88 6.57
N TYR A 42 5.24 6.82 5.65
CA TYR A 42 4.27 5.74 5.58
C TYR A 42 4.90 4.46 5.00
N PRO A 43 4.53 3.25 5.44
CA PRO A 43 5.19 2.01 5.04
C PRO A 43 5.27 1.81 3.52
N THR A 44 4.19 2.09 2.77
CA THR A 44 4.20 1.94 1.30
C THR A 44 5.18 2.90 0.64
N THR A 45 5.27 4.15 1.10
CA THR A 45 6.21 5.15 0.57
C THR A 45 7.65 4.80 0.94
N GLN A 46 7.88 4.24 2.14
CA GLN A 46 9.21 3.73 2.51
C GLN A 46 9.59 2.50 1.66
N GLY A 47 8.62 1.62 1.35
CA GLY A 47 8.80 0.53 0.39
C GLY A 47 9.17 1.03 -1.01
N ALA A 48 8.51 2.09 -1.48
CA ALA A 48 8.82 2.75 -2.74
C ALA A 48 10.23 3.37 -2.74
N GLN A 49 10.64 4.01 -1.65
CA GLN A 49 11.99 4.55 -1.51
C GLN A 49 13.03 3.42 -1.49
N TYR A 50 12.78 2.35 -0.77
CA TYR A 50 13.66 1.18 -0.77
C TYR A 50 13.79 0.55 -2.16
N PHE A 51 12.69 0.47 -2.93
CA PHE A 51 12.73 0.07 -4.34
C PHE A 51 13.65 0.97 -5.15
N ALA A 52 13.49 2.28 -5.04
CA ALA A 52 14.32 3.27 -5.74
C ALA A 52 15.81 3.14 -5.40
N ASP A 53 16.14 2.97 -4.12
CA ASP A 53 17.51 2.82 -3.64
C ASP A 53 18.14 1.52 -4.14
N LEU A 54 17.39 0.40 -4.12
CA LEU A 54 17.85 -0.88 -4.68
C LEU A 54 18.11 -0.78 -6.18
N VAL A 55 17.21 -0.16 -6.94
CA VAL A 55 17.39 0.03 -8.39
C VAL A 55 18.64 0.84 -8.67
N GLN A 56 18.82 1.97 -7.99
CA GLN A 56 20.01 2.80 -8.15
C GLN A 56 21.28 2.00 -7.82
N GLN A 57 21.28 1.23 -6.75
CA GLN A 57 22.43 0.40 -6.34
C GLN A 57 22.71 -0.70 -7.38
N GLN A 58 21.71 -1.47 -7.79
CA GLN A 58 21.86 -2.64 -8.66
C GLN A 58 22.20 -2.26 -10.11
N THR A 59 21.82 -1.05 -10.54
CA THR A 59 22.18 -0.52 -11.87
C THR A 59 23.45 0.33 -11.86
N GLY A 60 24.17 0.40 -10.73
CA GLY A 60 25.38 1.23 -10.59
C GLY A 60 25.09 2.72 -10.83
N GLY A 61 23.88 3.20 -10.51
CA GLY A 61 23.45 4.58 -10.70
C GLY A 61 22.95 4.90 -12.13
N LYS A 62 22.81 3.91 -13.00
CA LYS A 62 22.34 4.11 -14.38
C LYS A 62 20.84 4.36 -14.45
N VAL A 63 20.07 3.79 -13.53
CA VAL A 63 18.65 4.08 -13.37
C VAL A 63 18.44 4.71 -11.99
N VAL A 64 17.86 5.89 -11.97
CA VAL A 64 17.51 6.65 -10.75
C VAL A 64 16.01 6.85 -10.73
N ILE A 65 15.37 6.52 -9.61
CA ILE A 65 13.93 6.70 -9.40
C ILE A 65 13.72 7.75 -8.32
N GLN A 66 12.94 8.78 -8.62
CA GLN A 66 12.58 9.86 -7.71
C GLN A 66 11.20 9.57 -7.11
N VAL A 67 11.16 9.24 -5.82
CA VAL A 67 9.88 9.03 -5.13
C VAL A 67 9.23 10.37 -4.78
N LYS A 68 7.99 10.54 -5.18
CA LYS A 68 7.14 11.71 -4.97
C LYS A 68 5.98 11.31 -4.07
N ALA A 69 6.10 11.68 -2.80
CA ALA A 69 5.15 11.39 -1.74
C ALA A 69 4.05 12.46 -1.65
N ASN A 70 3.14 12.29 -0.67
CA ASN A 70 2.11 13.28 -0.31
C ASN A 70 1.16 13.69 -1.45
N GLY A 71 1.00 12.85 -2.46
CA GLY A 71 0.11 13.15 -3.58
C GLY A 71 0.59 14.27 -4.49
N GLU A 72 1.91 14.49 -4.64
CA GLU A 72 2.45 15.50 -5.56
C GLU A 72 1.93 15.33 -7.00
N TYR A 73 1.62 14.11 -7.42
CA TYR A 73 1.04 13.79 -8.73
C TYR A 73 -0.50 13.69 -8.73
N GLY A 74 -1.14 14.07 -7.63
CA GLY A 74 -2.59 14.06 -7.45
C GLY A 74 -3.10 12.84 -6.67
N SER A 75 -4.41 12.59 -6.80
CA SER A 75 -5.07 11.45 -6.19
C SER A 75 -4.64 10.12 -6.83
N GLU A 76 -4.89 9.00 -6.17
CA GLU A 76 -4.60 7.66 -6.73
C GLU A 76 -5.30 7.44 -8.07
N GLN A 77 -6.53 7.94 -8.26
CA GLN A 77 -7.23 7.87 -9.53
C GLN A 77 -6.49 8.64 -10.64
N GLN A 78 -6.02 9.85 -10.35
CA GLN A 78 -5.24 10.64 -11.32
C GLN A 78 -3.89 9.97 -11.64
N VAL A 79 -3.23 9.39 -10.64
CA VAL A 79 -1.99 8.62 -10.83
C VAL A 79 -2.24 7.36 -11.66
N TRP A 80 -3.34 6.65 -11.42
CA TRP A 80 -3.78 5.51 -12.23
C TRP A 80 -3.90 5.88 -13.71
N GLU A 81 -4.55 7.00 -14.02
CA GLU A 81 -4.69 7.51 -15.39
C GLU A 81 -3.34 7.92 -16.00
N GLN A 82 -2.48 8.60 -15.23
CA GLN A 82 -1.15 9.03 -15.68
C GLN A 82 -0.22 7.86 -16.00
N LEU A 83 -0.26 6.76 -15.25
CA LEU A 83 0.51 5.54 -15.54
C LEU A 83 0.21 5.00 -16.95
N ALA A 84 -1.06 4.98 -17.38
CA ALA A 84 -1.46 4.45 -18.68
C ALA A 84 -0.83 5.21 -19.86
N ILE A 85 -0.61 6.51 -19.67
CA ILE A 85 -0.10 7.40 -20.73
C ILE A 85 1.39 7.75 -20.56
N GLY A 86 2.06 7.25 -19.50
CA GLY A 86 3.47 7.54 -19.23
C GLY A 86 3.71 8.92 -18.60
N GLY A 87 2.68 9.53 -18.00
CA GLY A 87 2.83 10.77 -17.21
C GLY A 87 3.52 10.57 -15.88
N VAL A 88 3.49 9.32 -15.37
CA VAL A 88 4.23 8.82 -14.21
C VAL A 88 4.83 7.48 -14.62
N ASP A 89 6.07 7.20 -14.18
CA ASP A 89 6.78 5.98 -14.57
C ASP A 89 6.41 4.79 -13.69
N PHE A 90 6.33 5.00 -12.38
CA PHE A 90 5.96 4.01 -11.37
C PHE A 90 4.99 4.62 -10.37
N ALA A 91 4.18 3.78 -9.76
CA ALA A 91 3.36 4.19 -8.63
C ALA A 91 2.99 3.01 -7.74
N ARG A 92 2.59 3.33 -6.51
CA ARG A 92 1.76 2.47 -5.67
C ARG A 92 0.34 3.04 -5.69
N VAL A 93 -0.62 2.18 -5.92
CA VAL A 93 -2.04 2.51 -5.82
C VAL A 93 -2.79 1.42 -5.07
N SER A 94 -3.90 1.81 -4.43
CA SER A 94 -4.87 0.86 -3.91
C SER A 94 -5.54 0.09 -5.05
N LEU A 95 -5.70 -1.21 -4.88
CA LEU A 95 -6.37 -2.04 -5.89
C LEU A 95 -7.77 -1.53 -6.22
N SER A 96 -8.42 -0.82 -5.29
CA SER A 96 -9.76 -0.26 -5.46
C SER A 96 -9.91 0.66 -6.67
N VAL A 97 -8.86 1.39 -7.07
CA VAL A 97 -8.94 2.32 -8.22
C VAL A 97 -8.87 1.63 -9.57
N ALA A 98 -8.47 0.36 -9.60
CA ALA A 98 -8.28 -0.39 -10.84
C ALA A 98 -9.50 -1.25 -11.21
N THR A 99 -10.46 -1.44 -10.32
CA THR A 99 -11.56 -2.42 -10.48
C THR A 99 -12.58 -2.07 -11.55
N ASP A 100 -12.76 -0.79 -11.85
CA ASP A 100 -13.67 -0.37 -12.90
C ASP A 100 -13.10 -0.68 -14.30
N ASP A 101 -11.78 -0.57 -14.46
CA ASP A 101 -11.07 -0.88 -15.71
C ASP A 101 -10.73 -2.38 -15.83
N LEU A 102 -10.54 -3.06 -14.72
CA LEU A 102 -10.16 -4.47 -14.61
C LEU A 102 -11.12 -5.22 -13.65
N PRO A 103 -12.35 -5.55 -14.11
CA PRO A 103 -13.39 -6.13 -13.25
C PRO A 103 -13.01 -7.43 -12.52
N ARG A 104 -12.09 -8.24 -13.09
CA ARG A 104 -11.58 -9.46 -12.43
C ARG A 104 -10.93 -9.15 -11.08
N LEU A 105 -10.32 -7.96 -10.91
CA LEU A 105 -9.71 -7.55 -9.65
C LEU A 105 -10.71 -7.41 -8.50
N ASN A 106 -12.02 -7.29 -8.79
CA ASN A 106 -13.05 -7.31 -7.75
C ASN A 106 -13.03 -8.59 -6.91
N VAL A 107 -12.50 -9.71 -7.45
CA VAL A 107 -12.30 -10.95 -6.67
C VAL A 107 -11.48 -10.66 -5.42
N LEU A 108 -10.36 -9.96 -5.56
CA LEU A 108 -9.45 -9.65 -4.43
C LEU A 108 -10.00 -8.59 -3.46
N LEU A 109 -11.08 -7.88 -3.85
CA LEU A 109 -11.74 -6.86 -3.02
C LEU A 109 -13.00 -7.37 -2.32
N LEU A 110 -13.39 -8.62 -2.54
CA LEU A 110 -14.58 -9.19 -1.90
C LEU A 110 -14.46 -9.07 -0.38
N PRO A 111 -15.47 -8.49 0.30
CA PRO A 111 -15.44 -8.37 1.75
C PRO A 111 -15.41 -9.75 2.40
N TYR A 112 -14.57 -9.90 3.44
CA TYR A 112 -14.35 -11.16 4.16
C TYR A 112 -13.84 -12.33 3.30
N LEU A 113 -13.20 -12.04 2.15
CA LEU A 113 -12.58 -13.07 1.30
C LEU A 113 -11.46 -13.81 2.04
N TYR A 114 -10.58 -13.05 2.66
CA TYR A 114 -9.43 -13.59 3.38
C TYR A 114 -9.75 -13.81 4.86
N ARG A 115 -9.29 -14.94 5.41
CA ARG A 115 -9.44 -15.27 6.84
C ARG A 115 -8.56 -14.35 7.72
N ASP A 116 -7.33 -14.10 7.24
CA ASP A 116 -6.31 -13.31 7.94
C ASP A 116 -5.23 -12.82 6.93
N ALA A 117 -4.19 -12.16 7.43
CA ALA A 117 -3.09 -11.69 6.59
C ALA A 117 -2.28 -12.84 5.98
N ASP A 118 -2.02 -13.91 6.74
CA ASP A 118 -1.24 -15.05 6.26
C ASP A 118 -1.95 -15.75 5.10
N HIS A 119 -3.27 -15.86 5.17
CA HIS A 119 -4.08 -16.37 4.07
C HIS A 119 -3.97 -15.48 2.82
N MET A 120 -4.14 -14.17 2.98
CA MET A 120 -4.00 -13.23 1.86
C MET A 120 -2.61 -13.36 1.20
N TRP A 121 -1.55 -13.49 2.00
CA TRP A 121 -0.20 -13.58 1.45
C TRP A 121 0.09 -14.92 0.79
N ARG A 122 -0.47 -16.04 1.24
CA ARG A 122 -0.38 -17.29 0.48
C ARG A 122 -0.97 -17.16 -0.92
N VAL A 123 -2.12 -16.51 -1.04
CA VAL A 123 -2.78 -16.24 -2.32
C VAL A 123 -1.94 -15.30 -3.20
N LEU A 124 -1.51 -14.15 -2.66
CA LEU A 124 -0.84 -13.10 -3.45
C LEU A 124 0.61 -13.44 -3.80
N ASP A 125 1.31 -14.23 -3.00
CA ASP A 125 2.66 -14.73 -3.29
C ASP A 125 2.66 -15.96 -4.20
N GLY A 126 1.50 -16.59 -4.36
CA GLY A 126 1.28 -17.77 -5.20
C GLY A 126 1.03 -17.46 -6.68
N SER A 127 0.62 -18.51 -7.41
CA SER A 127 0.25 -18.40 -8.83
C SER A 127 -0.92 -17.47 -9.06
N ILE A 128 -1.90 -17.48 -8.18
CA ILE A 128 -3.09 -16.61 -8.25
C ILE A 128 -2.68 -15.14 -8.27
N GLY A 129 -1.87 -14.71 -7.32
CA GLY A 129 -1.37 -13.33 -7.26
C GLY A 129 -0.52 -12.95 -8.47
N ALA A 130 0.30 -13.89 -8.98
CA ALA A 130 1.10 -13.67 -10.19
C ALA A 130 0.23 -13.48 -11.44
N GLU A 131 -0.86 -14.22 -11.58
CA GLU A 131 -1.81 -14.04 -12.68
C GLU A 131 -2.51 -12.68 -12.60
N PHE A 132 -2.95 -12.25 -11.42
CA PHE A 132 -3.56 -10.93 -11.26
C PHE A 132 -2.61 -9.78 -11.61
N LEU A 133 -1.30 -9.91 -11.34
CA LEU A 133 -0.32 -8.89 -11.77
C LEU A 133 -0.22 -8.78 -13.30
N GLN A 134 -0.52 -9.84 -14.05
CA GLN A 134 -0.51 -9.80 -15.50
C GLN A 134 -1.71 -9.05 -16.08
N ASP A 135 -2.85 -9.01 -15.38
CA ASP A 135 -4.07 -8.35 -15.84
C ASP A 135 -3.84 -6.84 -16.11
N PHE A 136 -2.94 -6.20 -15.37
CA PHE A 136 -2.65 -4.77 -15.53
C PHE A 136 -2.11 -4.41 -16.92
N THR A 137 -1.52 -5.36 -17.64
CA THR A 137 -0.97 -5.16 -18.99
C THR A 137 -2.05 -4.73 -19.98
N ALA A 138 -3.27 -5.25 -19.83
CA ALA A 138 -4.41 -4.88 -20.68
C ALA A 138 -4.78 -3.38 -20.62
N GLN A 139 -4.34 -2.70 -19.56
CA GLN A 139 -4.63 -1.28 -19.30
C GLN A 139 -3.38 -0.39 -19.41
N GLY A 140 -2.34 -0.84 -20.13
CA GLY A 140 -1.12 -0.06 -20.33
C GLY A 140 -0.24 0.10 -19.09
N ARG A 141 -0.32 -0.84 -18.16
CA ARG A 141 0.45 -0.88 -16.90
C ARG A 141 1.08 -2.25 -16.71
N VAL A 142 2.17 -2.32 -15.97
CA VAL A 142 2.86 -3.56 -15.61
C VAL A 142 2.78 -3.75 -14.12
N GLY A 143 2.14 -4.85 -13.67
CA GLY A 143 2.12 -5.24 -12.26
C GLY A 143 3.47 -5.77 -11.81
N LEU A 144 4.10 -5.14 -10.81
CA LEU A 144 5.43 -5.50 -10.33
C LEU A 144 5.40 -6.32 -9.06
N SER A 145 4.61 -5.91 -8.08
CA SER A 145 4.49 -6.59 -6.78
C SER A 145 3.26 -6.12 -6.00
N TRP A 146 2.94 -6.87 -4.95
CA TRP A 146 1.89 -6.54 -3.99
C TRP A 146 2.49 -5.95 -2.72
N TYR A 147 1.89 -4.85 -2.21
CA TYR A 147 2.19 -4.26 -0.92
C TYR A 147 1.05 -4.51 0.07
N ASP A 148 1.35 -4.48 1.36
CA ASP A 148 0.36 -4.62 2.42
C ASP A 148 -0.41 -3.32 2.65
N ALA A 149 -1.65 -3.45 3.07
CA ALA A 149 -2.47 -2.36 3.58
C ALA A 149 -3.32 -2.81 4.78
N GLY A 150 -3.02 -3.98 5.34
CA GLY A 150 -3.68 -4.54 6.50
C GLY A 150 -5.17 -4.78 6.30
N ALA A 151 -5.88 -4.83 7.43
CA ALA A 151 -7.34 -4.95 7.43
C ALA A 151 -7.99 -3.56 7.56
N ARG A 152 -9.07 -3.37 6.82
CA ARG A 152 -9.92 -2.18 6.89
C ARG A 152 -11.09 -2.42 7.82
N SER A 153 -11.37 -1.44 8.65
CA SER A 153 -12.46 -1.46 9.62
C SER A 153 -13.15 -0.11 9.66
N PHE A 154 -14.40 -0.07 10.08
CA PHE A 154 -15.13 1.17 10.26
C PHE A 154 -14.64 1.96 11.48
N TYR A 155 -14.63 3.26 11.36
CA TYR A 155 -14.48 4.19 12.48
C TYR A 155 -15.45 5.37 12.34
N ALA A 156 -15.98 5.84 13.46
CA ALA A 156 -17.09 6.78 13.46
C ALA A 156 -16.98 7.86 14.56
N ARG A 157 -17.70 8.96 14.37
CA ARG A 157 -17.85 10.04 15.34
C ARG A 157 -18.67 9.60 16.56
N GLN A 158 -19.59 8.65 16.38
CA GLN A 158 -20.45 8.08 17.41
C GLN A 158 -20.20 6.56 17.51
N PRO A 159 -20.48 5.93 18.68
CA PRO A 159 -20.30 4.50 18.82
C PRO A 159 -21.10 3.70 17.79
N VAL A 160 -20.46 2.72 17.14
CA VAL A 160 -21.08 1.73 16.27
C VAL A 160 -20.75 0.34 16.83
N ARG A 161 -21.75 -0.43 17.22
CA ARG A 161 -21.62 -1.76 17.82
C ARG A 161 -22.45 -2.84 17.13
N SER A 162 -23.27 -2.44 16.16
CA SER A 162 -24.17 -3.32 15.44
C SER A 162 -24.49 -2.74 14.05
N LEU A 163 -25.06 -3.55 13.18
CA LEU A 163 -25.60 -3.11 11.90
C LEU A 163 -26.65 -2.00 12.05
N LYS A 164 -27.44 -2.05 13.13
CA LYS A 164 -28.45 -1.02 13.40
C LYS A 164 -27.82 0.36 13.57
N ASP A 165 -26.63 0.44 14.15
CA ASP A 165 -25.94 1.71 14.36
C ASP A 165 -25.37 2.31 13.07
N LEU A 166 -25.23 1.52 12.00
CA LEU A 166 -24.83 2.00 10.67
C LEU A 166 -25.98 2.54 9.84
N GLN A 167 -27.23 2.20 10.17
CA GLN A 167 -28.38 2.57 9.37
C GLN A 167 -28.48 4.07 9.13
N GLY A 168 -28.50 4.47 7.87
CA GLY A 168 -28.62 5.86 7.44
C GLY A 168 -27.41 6.76 7.70
N LYS A 169 -26.31 6.22 8.26
CA LYS A 169 -25.06 6.98 8.42
C LYS A 169 -24.38 7.23 7.09
N THR A 170 -23.86 8.43 6.90
CA THR A 170 -23.01 8.75 5.75
C THR A 170 -21.59 8.26 6.03
N ILE A 171 -21.15 7.30 5.23
CA ILE A 171 -19.84 6.65 5.39
C ILE A 171 -18.95 6.94 4.20
N ARG A 172 -17.80 7.53 4.45
CA ARG A 172 -16.79 7.75 3.40
C ARG A 172 -16.14 6.41 3.01
N VAL A 173 -16.05 6.21 1.72
CA VAL A 173 -15.39 5.07 1.08
C VAL A 173 -14.44 5.52 -0.03
N GLN A 174 -13.57 4.60 -0.46
CA GLN A 174 -12.83 4.77 -1.71
C GLN A 174 -13.80 4.74 -2.90
N ASN A 175 -13.39 5.35 -4.02
CA ASN A 175 -14.18 5.30 -5.27
C ASN A 175 -14.04 3.92 -5.92
N SER A 176 -14.78 2.96 -5.39
CA SER A 176 -14.88 1.59 -5.88
C SER A 176 -16.31 1.11 -5.77
N GLN A 177 -16.88 0.66 -6.88
CA GLN A 177 -18.31 0.32 -6.93
C GLN A 177 -18.68 -0.83 -5.98
N ILE A 178 -17.79 -1.83 -5.81
CA ILE A 178 -18.02 -2.94 -4.87
C ILE A 178 -18.06 -2.44 -3.41
N VAL A 179 -17.20 -1.48 -3.04
CA VAL A 179 -17.18 -0.90 -1.69
C VAL A 179 -18.41 -0.03 -1.46
N ILE A 180 -18.80 0.78 -2.46
CA ILE A 180 -20.03 1.58 -2.45
C ILE A 180 -21.25 0.68 -2.19
N ASP A 181 -21.35 -0.42 -2.92
CA ASP A 181 -22.46 -1.35 -2.78
C ASP A 181 -22.43 -2.13 -1.46
N MET A 182 -21.25 -2.44 -0.92
CA MET A 182 -21.11 -3.00 0.42
C MET A 182 -21.78 -2.07 1.46
N ILE A 183 -21.45 -0.79 1.43
CA ILE A 183 -22.04 0.19 2.37
C ILE A 183 -23.57 0.26 2.24
N ARG A 184 -24.08 0.23 1.01
CA ARG A 184 -25.54 0.22 0.77
C ARG A 184 -26.21 -1.04 1.33
N LEU A 185 -25.60 -2.21 1.16
CA LEU A 185 -26.11 -3.46 1.74
C LEU A 185 -26.13 -3.45 3.26
N LEU A 186 -25.15 -2.75 3.88
CA LEU A 186 -25.12 -2.55 5.33
C LEU A 186 -26.12 -1.49 5.80
N GLY A 187 -26.92 -0.88 4.90
CA GLY A 187 -27.97 0.10 5.21
C GLY A 187 -27.46 1.51 5.45
N ALA A 188 -26.21 1.79 5.14
CA ALA A 188 -25.60 3.11 5.24
C ALA A 188 -25.58 3.82 3.87
N VAL A 189 -25.20 5.11 3.89
CA VAL A 189 -25.10 5.96 2.71
C VAL A 189 -23.64 6.14 2.35
N PRO A 190 -23.15 5.60 1.22
CA PRO A 190 -21.77 5.77 0.80
C PRO A 190 -21.52 7.19 0.27
N GLU A 191 -20.37 7.75 0.62
CA GLU A 191 -19.88 9.03 0.14
C GLU A 191 -18.44 8.88 -0.34
N THR A 192 -18.16 9.28 -1.59
CA THR A 192 -16.80 9.23 -2.15
C THR A 192 -16.13 10.60 -1.98
N THR A 193 -15.23 10.69 -1.01
CA THR A 193 -14.48 11.92 -0.70
C THR A 193 -13.00 11.62 -0.92
N ALA A 194 -12.24 12.59 -1.44
CA ALA A 194 -10.80 12.46 -1.59
C ALA A 194 -10.14 12.13 -0.24
N TYR A 195 -9.08 11.31 -0.26
CA TYR A 195 -8.43 10.86 0.97
C TYR A 195 -7.93 12.00 1.85
N SER A 196 -7.41 13.07 1.23
CA SER A 196 -6.96 14.29 1.92
C SER A 196 -8.05 15.02 2.69
N ASP A 197 -9.31 14.87 2.28
CA ASP A 197 -10.43 15.67 2.79
C ASP A 197 -11.24 14.96 3.89
N VAL A 198 -10.91 13.68 4.15
CA VAL A 198 -11.66 12.83 5.10
C VAL A 198 -11.64 13.40 6.52
N TYR A 199 -10.50 13.92 6.99
CA TYR A 199 -10.42 14.53 8.32
C TYR A 199 -11.42 15.68 8.46
N SER A 200 -11.40 16.62 7.53
CA SER A 200 -12.29 17.79 7.53
C SER A 200 -13.75 17.40 7.40
N ALA A 201 -14.08 16.42 6.56
CA ALA A 201 -15.43 15.92 6.40
C ALA A 201 -15.98 15.25 7.69
N LEU A 202 -15.13 14.50 8.40
CA LEU A 202 -15.45 13.95 9.73
C LEU A 202 -15.62 15.06 10.78
N GLU A 203 -14.69 16.02 10.82
CA GLU A 203 -14.70 17.11 11.80
C GLU A 203 -15.96 17.95 11.68
N THR A 204 -16.33 18.35 10.47
CA THR A 204 -17.51 19.18 10.18
C THR A 204 -18.82 18.41 10.26
N GLY A 205 -18.78 17.07 10.20
CA GLY A 205 -19.99 16.23 10.19
C GLY A 205 -20.64 16.10 8.83
N GLN A 206 -19.93 16.41 7.75
CA GLN A 206 -20.34 16.07 6.40
C GLN A 206 -20.48 14.56 6.23
N ILE A 207 -19.62 13.79 6.90
CA ILE A 207 -19.71 12.34 7.01
C ILE A 207 -19.74 11.92 8.48
N ASP A 208 -20.44 10.83 8.79
CA ASP A 208 -20.56 10.28 10.15
C ASP A 208 -19.42 9.30 10.48
N ALA A 209 -18.92 8.62 9.46
CA ALA A 209 -17.95 7.55 9.59
C ALA A 209 -17.08 7.44 8.34
N ALA A 210 -16.03 6.67 8.45
CA ALA A 210 -15.21 6.21 7.34
C ALA A 210 -14.68 4.80 7.64
N GLU A 211 -13.97 4.20 6.70
CA GLU A 211 -13.33 2.90 6.87
C GLU A 211 -11.89 2.95 6.37
N ASN A 212 -10.96 2.34 7.11
CA ASN A 212 -9.57 2.20 6.72
C ASN A 212 -8.82 1.31 7.73
N ASN A 213 -7.51 1.10 7.48
CA ASN A 213 -6.57 0.41 8.35
C ASN A 213 -6.06 1.30 9.51
N TRP A 214 -5.39 0.69 10.49
CA TRP A 214 -4.86 1.41 11.65
C TRP A 214 -3.80 2.47 11.31
N PRO A 215 -2.79 2.21 10.43
CA PRO A 215 -1.82 3.21 10.03
C PRO A 215 -2.45 4.45 9.40
N ALA A 216 -3.39 4.28 8.47
CA ALA A 216 -4.09 5.40 7.84
C ALA A 216 -4.96 6.19 8.85
N TYR A 217 -5.72 5.49 9.70
CA TYR A 217 -6.53 6.09 10.74
C TYR A 217 -5.71 6.95 11.71
N TYR A 218 -4.49 6.50 12.05
CA TYR A 218 -3.59 7.23 12.93
C TYR A 218 -2.84 8.36 12.22
N SER A 219 -2.19 8.09 11.08
CA SER A 219 -1.35 9.06 10.37
C SER A 219 -2.14 10.26 9.85
N MET A 220 -3.39 10.05 9.44
CA MET A 220 -4.32 11.10 9.03
C MET A 220 -5.08 11.74 10.21
N GLU A 221 -4.73 11.37 11.42
CA GLU A 221 -5.31 11.88 12.66
C GLU A 221 -6.83 11.68 12.80
N HIS A 222 -7.44 10.81 11.99
CA HIS A 222 -8.89 10.57 12.02
C HIS A 222 -9.39 10.17 13.42
N TYR A 223 -8.54 9.53 14.25
CA TYR A 223 -8.84 9.16 15.63
C TYR A 223 -9.19 10.34 16.54
N LYS A 224 -8.81 11.57 16.17
CA LYS A 224 -9.14 12.78 16.93
C LYS A 224 -10.60 13.20 16.74
N VAL A 225 -11.15 12.99 15.55
CA VAL A 225 -12.50 13.44 15.14
C VAL A 225 -13.50 12.29 15.03
N ALA A 226 -13.06 11.05 14.79
CA ALA A 226 -13.88 9.84 14.73
C ALA A 226 -13.30 8.77 15.66
N ARG A 227 -13.59 8.89 16.96
CA ARG A 227 -12.89 8.17 18.05
C ARG A 227 -13.28 6.70 18.21
N TYR A 228 -14.35 6.24 17.58
CA TYR A 228 -14.90 4.91 17.80
C TYR A 228 -14.50 4.01 16.63
N TYR A 229 -13.57 3.09 16.87
CA TYR A 229 -13.07 2.13 15.90
C TYR A 229 -13.76 0.77 16.11
N MET A 230 -14.55 0.34 15.13
CA MET A 230 -15.21 -0.96 15.12
C MET A 230 -14.28 -1.94 14.40
N ALA A 231 -13.71 -2.89 15.13
CA ALA A 231 -12.74 -3.83 14.57
C ALA A 231 -13.46 -5.01 13.89
N ASP A 232 -14.11 -4.72 12.78
CA ASP A 232 -14.86 -5.69 11.98
C ASP A 232 -14.02 -6.33 10.86
N GLU A 233 -12.87 -5.71 10.50
CA GLU A 233 -11.93 -6.21 9.49
C GLU A 233 -12.64 -6.70 8.21
N HIS A 234 -13.59 -5.89 7.70
CA HIS A 234 -14.48 -6.30 6.61
C HIS A 234 -13.75 -6.55 5.27
N SER A 235 -12.56 -5.97 5.08
CA SER A 235 -11.78 -6.22 3.87
C SER A 235 -10.28 -6.10 4.12
N ARG A 236 -9.52 -6.80 3.28
CA ARG A 236 -8.07 -6.60 3.10
C ARG A 236 -7.86 -6.26 1.64
N VAL A 237 -7.61 -4.99 1.37
CA VAL A 237 -7.42 -4.47 0.00
C VAL A 237 -5.93 -4.39 -0.26
N PRO A 238 -5.36 -5.24 -1.12
CA PRO A 238 -3.94 -5.15 -1.46
C PRO A 238 -3.62 -3.81 -2.13
N GLU A 239 -2.42 -3.34 -1.89
CA GLU A 239 -1.82 -2.26 -2.67
C GLU A 239 -0.97 -2.89 -3.79
N VAL A 240 -0.90 -2.23 -4.93
CA VAL A 240 -0.13 -2.74 -6.06
C VAL A 240 0.95 -1.74 -6.47
N GLN A 241 2.16 -2.25 -6.67
CA GLN A 241 3.26 -1.53 -7.27
C GLN A 241 3.21 -1.73 -8.79
N LEU A 242 3.13 -0.65 -9.52
CA LEU A 242 2.95 -0.63 -10.96
C LEU A 242 4.05 0.16 -11.69
N ALA A 243 4.32 -0.23 -12.92
CA ALA A 243 5.03 0.59 -13.89
C ALA A 243 4.10 1.00 -15.04
N SER A 244 4.35 2.14 -15.65
CA SER A 244 3.80 2.47 -16.97
C SER A 244 4.35 1.50 -18.01
N SER A 245 3.50 0.90 -18.85
CA SER A 245 3.97 0.06 -19.96
C SER A 245 4.87 0.84 -20.92
N ARG A 246 4.63 2.14 -21.11
CA ARG A 246 5.48 2.99 -21.98
C ARG A 246 6.90 3.11 -21.43
N THR A 247 7.05 3.34 -20.13
CA THR A 247 8.36 3.37 -19.48
C THR A 247 9.01 1.99 -19.51
N TRP A 248 8.24 0.96 -19.16
CA TRP A 248 8.72 -0.41 -19.09
C TRP A 248 9.27 -0.92 -20.42
N ASP A 249 8.54 -0.69 -21.52
CA ASP A 249 8.93 -1.13 -22.86
C ASP A 249 10.12 -0.35 -23.41
N ALA A 250 10.34 0.89 -22.96
CA ALA A 250 11.49 1.71 -23.33
C ALA A 250 12.79 1.30 -22.61
N LEU A 251 12.69 0.55 -21.51
CA LEU A 251 13.85 0.08 -20.76
C LEU A 251 14.49 -1.16 -21.40
N PRO A 252 15.83 -1.26 -21.44
CA PRO A 252 16.53 -2.50 -21.77
C PRO A 252 16.10 -3.68 -20.89
N GLU A 253 16.13 -4.88 -21.45
CA GLU A 253 15.71 -6.10 -20.77
C GLU A 253 16.45 -6.32 -19.44
N GLU A 254 17.75 -6.05 -19.37
CA GLU A 254 18.57 -6.20 -18.14
C GLU A 254 18.05 -5.29 -17.02
N TYR A 255 17.61 -4.06 -17.34
CA TYR A 255 17.03 -3.16 -16.35
C TYR A 255 15.63 -3.63 -15.93
N ARG A 256 14.80 -4.10 -16.86
CA ARG A 256 13.48 -4.67 -16.51
C ARG A 256 13.59 -5.83 -15.52
N GLN A 257 14.54 -6.75 -15.77
CA GLN A 257 14.80 -7.88 -14.84
C GLN A 257 15.28 -7.38 -13.48
N THR A 258 16.17 -6.40 -13.45
CA THR A 258 16.67 -5.77 -12.22
C THR A 258 15.54 -5.10 -11.45
N LEU A 259 14.73 -4.27 -12.11
CA LEU A 259 13.59 -3.60 -11.52
C LEU A 259 12.57 -4.58 -10.96
N GLN A 260 12.27 -5.66 -11.70
CA GLN A 260 11.37 -6.71 -11.22
C GLN A 260 11.88 -7.41 -9.97
N ALA A 261 13.19 -7.67 -9.87
CA ALA A 261 13.81 -8.24 -8.67
C ALA A 261 13.76 -7.26 -7.49
N CYS A 262 14.08 -5.98 -7.74
CA CYS A 262 14.01 -4.92 -6.73
C CYS A 262 12.57 -4.71 -6.22
N ALA A 263 11.57 -4.78 -7.10
CA ALA A 263 10.16 -4.67 -6.72
C ALA A 263 9.73 -5.77 -5.76
N ARG A 264 10.10 -7.03 -6.04
CA ARG A 264 9.84 -8.14 -5.11
C ARG A 264 10.54 -7.96 -3.76
N ALA A 265 11.78 -7.50 -3.77
CA ALA A 265 12.53 -7.25 -2.53
C ALA A 265 11.90 -6.10 -1.72
N SER A 266 11.46 -5.04 -2.39
CA SER A 266 10.78 -3.91 -1.73
C SER A 266 9.43 -4.30 -1.12
N ALA A 267 8.70 -5.21 -1.75
CA ALA A 267 7.45 -5.71 -1.20
C ALA A 267 7.65 -6.48 0.12
N GLN A 268 8.70 -7.30 0.20
CA GLN A 268 9.04 -8.00 1.45
C GLN A 268 9.45 -7.03 2.57
N TYR A 269 10.20 -5.98 2.21
CA TYR A 269 10.59 -4.93 3.15
C TYR A 269 9.37 -4.15 3.65
N GLU A 270 8.50 -3.74 2.75
CA GLU A 270 7.29 -3.00 3.05
C GLU A 270 6.37 -3.76 4.02
N ARG A 271 6.14 -5.07 3.79
CA ARG A 271 5.33 -5.92 4.69
C ARG A 271 5.88 -5.96 6.12
N GLN A 272 7.22 -6.00 6.27
CA GLN A 272 7.84 -5.96 7.60
C GLN A 272 7.59 -4.61 8.30
N LEU A 273 7.69 -3.51 7.55
CA LEU A 273 7.36 -2.19 8.05
C LEU A 273 5.89 -2.08 8.39
N TRP A 274 5.02 -2.63 7.53
CA TRP A 274 3.58 -2.60 7.75
C TRP A 274 3.18 -3.25 9.07
N ALA A 275 3.66 -4.45 9.34
CA ALA A 275 3.36 -5.18 10.58
C ALA A 275 3.80 -4.41 11.84
N GLN A 276 4.94 -3.71 11.77
CA GLN A 276 5.44 -2.86 12.85
C GLN A 276 4.56 -1.62 13.03
N GLU A 277 4.27 -0.92 11.92
CA GLU A 277 3.49 0.32 11.94
C GLU A 277 2.03 0.08 12.34
N GLU A 278 1.40 -0.99 11.88
CA GLU A 278 0.03 -1.33 12.28
C GLU A 278 -0.08 -1.49 13.80
N THR A 279 0.90 -2.15 14.41
CA THR A 279 0.97 -2.32 15.86
C THR A 279 1.22 -0.99 16.59
N ALA A 280 2.14 -0.18 16.07
CA ALA A 280 2.48 1.12 16.63
C ALA A 280 1.32 2.11 16.52
N ALA A 281 0.72 2.23 15.33
CA ALA A 281 -0.39 3.12 15.05
C ALA A 281 -1.62 2.78 15.91
N ARG A 282 -1.96 1.49 16.03
CA ARG A 282 -3.04 1.03 16.91
C ARG A 282 -2.79 1.43 18.35
N LYS A 283 -1.59 1.19 18.87
CA LYS A 283 -1.21 1.57 20.25
C LYS A 283 -1.29 3.08 20.45
N ALA A 284 -0.79 3.85 19.49
CA ALA A 284 -0.77 5.31 19.56
C ALA A 284 -2.18 5.91 19.45
N ALA A 285 -3.04 5.41 18.55
CA ALA A 285 -4.42 5.85 18.45
C ALA A 285 -5.21 5.58 19.73
N LEU A 286 -5.05 4.40 20.35
CA LEU A 286 -5.67 4.06 21.63
C LEU A 286 -5.17 4.99 22.76
N ALA A 287 -3.88 5.27 22.83
CA ALA A 287 -3.31 6.22 23.78
C ALA A 287 -3.81 7.65 23.53
N GLY A 288 -4.10 8.00 22.28
CA GLY A 288 -4.66 9.29 21.85
C GLY A 288 -6.17 9.44 22.07
N GLY A 289 -6.82 8.44 22.70
CA GLY A 289 -8.24 8.49 23.07
C GLY A 289 -9.20 7.78 22.11
N CYS A 290 -8.70 7.03 21.13
CA CYS A 290 -9.51 6.10 20.34
C CYS A 290 -10.11 5.04 21.25
N ARG A 291 -11.33 4.63 20.96
CA ARG A 291 -12.07 3.56 21.64
C ARG A 291 -12.34 2.42 20.66
N LYS A 292 -11.55 1.36 20.75
CA LYS A 292 -11.84 0.13 20.02
C LYS A 292 -13.09 -0.54 20.56
N LEU A 293 -14.09 -0.69 19.74
CA LEU A 293 -15.36 -1.34 20.08
C LEU A 293 -15.32 -2.78 19.54
N PRO A 294 -15.51 -3.79 20.39
CA PRO A 294 -15.67 -5.15 19.91
C PRO A 294 -17.00 -5.29 19.20
N LEU A 295 -17.03 -6.07 18.14
CA LEU A 295 -18.24 -6.50 17.47
C LEU A 295 -18.58 -7.93 17.95
N PRO A 296 -19.81 -8.18 18.48
CA PRO A 296 -20.23 -9.54 18.83
C PRO A 296 -20.16 -10.49 17.63
N GLU A 297 -19.86 -11.77 17.86
CA GLU A 297 -19.73 -12.74 16.76
C GLU A 297 -21.03 -12.89 15.96
N GLU A 298 -22.18 -12.78 16.60
CA GLU A 298 -23.48 -12.75 15.91
C GLU A 298 -23.57 -11.58 14.91
N GLU A 299 -23.14 -10.38 15.31
CA GLU A 299 -23.09 -9.22 14.42
C GLU A 299 -22.08 -9.43 13.28
N MET A 300 -20.92 -10.02 13.56
CA MET A 300 -19.94 -10.36 12.52
C MET A 300 -20.53 -11.32 11.48
N GLN A 301 -21.32 -12.30 11.91
CA GLN A 301 -22.01 -13.22 10.99
C GLN A 301 -23.08 -12.50 10.19
N ASN A 302 -23.84 -11.58 10.79
CA ASN A 302 -24.80 -10.73 10.08
C ASN A 302 -24.14 -9.88 9.01
N PHE A 303 -22.99 -9.25 9.30
CA PHE A 303 -22.21 -8.51 8.31
C PHE A 303 -21.78 -9.41 7.14
N ARG A 304 -21.19 -10.56 7.43
CA ARG A 304 -20.76 -11.53 6.39
C ARG A 304 -21.92 -11.99 5.51
N GLN A 305 -23.10 -12.24 6.10
CA GLN A 305 -24.28 -12.66 5.33
C GLN A 305 -24.81 -11.55 4.43
N LEU A 306 -24.87 -10.33 4.92
CA LEU A 306 -25.41 -9.19 4.15
C LEU A 306 -24.56 -8.86 2.94
N VAL A 307 -23.25 -9.08 2.96
CA VAL A 307 -22.37 -8.78 1.84
C VAL A 307 -22.27 -9.92 0.81
N GLN A 308 -22.79 -11.11 1.10
CA GLN A 308 -22.75 -12.26 0.18
C GLN A 308 -23.28 -11.98 -1.23
N PRO A 309 -24.32 -11.16 -1.44
CA PRO A 309 -24.76 -10.82 -2.78
C PRO A 309 -23.69 -10.19 -3.68
N LEU A 310 -22.66 -9.53 -3.10
CA LEU A 310 -21.56 -8.94 -3.85
C LEU A 310 -20.73 -9.99 -4.59
N TYR A 311 -20.56 -11.17 -4.00
CA TYR A 311 -19.82 -12.29 -4.59
C TYR A 311 -20.38 -12.66 -5.96
N ARG A 312 -21.70 -12.77 -6.06
CA ARG A 312 -22.36 -13.07 -7.34
C ARG A 312 -22.45 -11.85 -8.24
N LYS A 313 -22.66 -10.65 -7.67
CA LYS A 313 -22.78 -9.43 -8.48
C LYS A 313 -21.49 -9.09 -9.23
N TYR A 314 -20.34 -9.21 -8.56
CA TYR A 314 -19.06 -8.78 -9.11
C TYR A 314 -18.20 -9.91 -9.65
N CYS A 315 -18.42 -11.15 -9.21
CA CYS A 315 -17.54 -12.27 -9.47
C CYS A 315 -18.29 -13.50 -9.99
N ALA A 316 -19.47 -13.34 -10.63
CA ALA A 316 -20.25 -14.49 -11.14
C ALA A 316 -19.42 -15.42 -12.04
N ASP A 317 -18.62 -14.85 -12.93
CA ASP A 317 -17.76 -15.58 -13.86
C ASP A 317 -16.47 -16.12 -13.20
N TYR A 318 -16.17 -15.69 -11.97
CA TYR A 318 -14.96 -16.01 -11.23
C TYR A 318 -15.21 -16.79 -9.94
N LEU A 319 -16.43 -17.30 -9.72
CA LEU A 319 -16.76 -18.07 -8.50
C LEU A 319 -15.82 -19.26 -8.24
N PRO A 320 -15.39 -20.04 -9.24
CA PRO A 320 -14.40 -21.10 -9.02
C PRO A 320 -13.06 -20.55 -8.46
N LEU A 321 -12.61 -19.39 -8.93
CA LEU A 321 -11.39 -18.74 -8.41
C LEU A 321 -11.60 -18.23 -6.99
N VAL A 322 -12.79 -17.72 -6.66
CA VAL A 322 -13.13 -17.33 -5.28
C VAL A 322 -13.08 -18.54 -4.35
N GLU A 323 -13.64 -19.68 -4.77
CA GLU A 323 -13.58 -20.93 -4.00
C GLU A 323 -12.13 -21.44 -3.83
N GLU A 324 -11.32 -21.35 -4.88
CA GLU A 324 -9.89 -21.68 -4.82
C GLU A 324 -9.15 -20.81 -3.80
N ILE A 325 -9.35 -19.48 -3.86
CA ILE A 325 -8.75 -18.54 -2.89
C ILE A 325 -9.20 -18.88 -1.46
N GLN A 326 -10.48 -19.18 -1.25
CA GLN A 326 -10.98 -19.50 0.09
C GLN A 326 -10.45 -20.84 0.64
N ALA A 327 -10.01 -21.74 -0.25
CA ALA A 327 -9.45 -23.04 0.13
C ALA A 327 -7.96 -22.98 0.50
N GLU A 328 -7.20 -21.94 0.05
CA GLU A 328 -5.79 -21.73 0.42
C GLU A 328 -5.63 -21.50 1.94
#